data_deec7b8de64cb057eba81abee2e818c7
#
_entry.id   deec7b8de64cb057eba81abee2e818c7
#
_cell.length_a   1.000
_cell.length_b   1.000
_cell.length_c   1.000
_cell.angle_alpha   90.00
_cell.angle_beta   90.00
_cell.angle_gamma   90.00
#
_symmetry.space_group_name_H-M   'P 1'
#
loop_
_entity.id
_entity.type
_entity.pdbx_description
1 polymer ?
#
loop_
_entity_poly.entity_id
_entity_poly.type
_entity_poly.pdbx_seq_one_letter_code
_entity_poly.pdbx_strand_id
1 'polypeptide(L)'
;AFEFGALEMVRDLALALRKDFSRSQSQSQENQYLKIAQPQFNIDHTSWAWPAAESEYEKAIDALSSYRNSLADQGQSNAQFYARADNLKDWLNEVEKRLGSLSQRLSASVGQDRLNTDLAGDPTANQSTVAPKLSQVKTSWWQIDDVFYEARGASWALLHFLKAVEIDFAGTLQKKNAQISLKQIIRELESTQETVWSPMILNGSGFGMLANHSLVMANYISRAN
;
A
#
# COMPACT_ATOMS: atom_id res chain seq x y z
N ALA A 1 -9.44 7.07 8.54
CA ALA A 1 -8.02 6.72 8.34
C ALA A 1 -7.84 5.26 7.95
N PHE A 2 -8.40 4.27 8.68
CA PHE A 2 -8.25 2.84 8.35
C PHE A 2 -8.75 2.52 6.93
N GLU A 3 -9.96 2.91 6.60
CA GLU A 3 -10.56 2.71 5.27
C GLU A 3 -9.74 3.39 4.17
N PHE A 4 -9.20 4.57 4.44
CA PHE A 4 -8.33 5.28 3.50
C PHE A 4 -7.05 4.48 3.21
N GLY A 5 -6.40 3.94 4.24
CA GLY A 5 -5.23 3.09 4.05
C GLY A 5 -5.53 1.84 3.22
N ALA A 6 -6.67 1.18 3.48
CA ALA A 6 -7.11 0.04 2.68
C ALA A 6 -7.42 0.45 1.22
N LEU A 7 -8.09 1.59 1.02
CA LEU A 7 -8.42 2.11 -0.31
C LEU A 7 -7.16 2.41 -1.14
N GLU A 8 -6.11 2.98 -0.54
CA GLU A 8 -4.85 3.23 -1.24
C GLU A 8 -4.24 1.94 -1.80
N MET A 9 -4.25 0.85 -1.02
CA MET A 9 -3.77 -0.45 -1.50
C MET A 9 -4.67 -1.05 -2.59
N VAL A 10 -5.99 -0.84 -2.52
CA VAL A 10 -6.94 -1.23 -3.58
C VAL A 10 -6.67 -0.46 -4.87
N ARG A 11 -6.40 0.84 -4.80
CA ARG A 11 -6.04 1.69 -5.95
C ARG A 11 -4.79 1.18 -6.66
N ASP A 12 -3.74 0.89 -5.87
CA ASP A 12 -2.48 0.37 -6.39
C ASP A 12 -2.66 -1.00 -7.07
N LEU A 13 -3.44 -1.91 -6.45
CA LEU A 13 -3.74 -3.21 -7.02
C LEU A 13 -4.62 -3.09 -8.28
N ALA A 14 -5.65 -2.24 -8.27
CA ALA A 14 -6.52 -2.03 -9.43
C ALA A 14 -5.73 -1.50 -10.64
N LEU A 15 -4.74 -0.63 -10.39
CA LEU A 15 -3.84 -0.14 -11.43
C LEU A 15 -2.96 -1.26 -11.98
N ALA A 16 -2.38 -2.11 -11.13
CA ALA A 16 -1.57 -3.26 -11.53
C ALA A 16 -2.39 -4.30 -12.29
N LEU A 17 -3.63 -4.58 -11.83
CA LEU A 17 -4.55 -5.45 -12.56
C LEU A 17 -4.82 -4.94 -13.98
N ARG A 18 -5.08 -3.64 -14.13
CA ARG A 18 -5.36 -3.04 -15.44
C ARG A 18 -4.15 -3.02 -16.35
N LYS A 19 -2.96 -2.66 -15.84
CA LYS A 19 -1.74 -2.46 -16.64
C LYS A 19 -0.98 -3.75 -16.93
N ASP A 20 -0.81 -4.59 -15.88
CA ASP A 20 0.19 -5.64 -15.89
C ASP A 20 -0.43 -7.03 -15.87
N PHE A 21 -1.37 -7.30 -14.94
CA PHE A 21 -1.90 -8.65 -14.78
C PHE A 21 -2.93 -9.06 -15.83
N SER A 22 -3.66 -8.11 -16.43
CA SER A 22 -4.66 -8.42 -17.47
C SER A 22 -4.14 -8.36 -18.89
N ARG A 23 -2.88 -7.97 -19.09
CA ARG A 23 -2.30 -7.75 -20.44
C ARG A 23 -1.14 -8.69 -20.72
N SER A 24 -1.12 -9.24 -21.94
CA SER A 24 0.11 -9.86 -22.46
C SER A 24 1.05 -8.79 -23.00
N GLN A 25 2.35 -9.09 -23.04
CA GLN A 25 3.35 -8.17 -23.63
C GLN A 25 3.11 -7.89 -25.13
N SER A 26 2.38 -8.79 -25.82
CA SER A 26 2.12 -8.70 -27.25
C SER A 26 0.75 -8.08 -27.59
N GLN A 27 -0.16 -7.95 -26.61
CA GLN A 27 -1.50 -7.41 -26.83
C GLN A 27 -1.69 -6.13 -26.06
N SER A 28 -2.03 -5.07 -26.77
CA SER A 28 -2.26 -3.73 -26.19
C SER A 28 -3.70 -3.46 -25.73
N GLN A 29 -4.61 -4.44 -25.91
CA GLN A 29 -6.01 -4.24 -25.53
C GLN A 29 -6.19 -4.33 -24.02
N GLU A 30 -6.73 -3.26 -23.45
CA GLU A 30 -7.14 -3.22 -22.03
C GLU A 30 -8.46 -3.93 -21.83
N ASN A 31 -8.59 -4.64 -20.71
CA ASN A 31 -9.86 -5.24 -20.35
C ASN A 31 -10.91 -4.16 -20.05
N GLN A 32 -12.10 -4.28 -20.63
CA GLN A 32 -13.18 -3.29 -20.51
C GLN A 32 -13.64 -3.06 -19.08
N TYR A 33 -13.69 -4.09 -18.26
CA TYR A 33 -14.14 -4.00 -16.86
C TYR A 33 -13.10 -3.29 -15.98
N LEU A 34 -11.81 -3.60 -16.17
CA LEU A 34 -10.72 -2.96 -15.42
C LEU A 34 -10.53 -1.49 -15.85
N LYS A 35 -10.86 -1.16 -17.10
CA LYS A 35 -10.89 0.23 -17.58
C LYS A 35 -11.96 1.05 -16.86
N ILE A 36 -13.04 0.43 -16.42
CA ILE A 36 -14.09 1.08 -15.60
C ILE A 36 -13.66 1.09 -14.13
N ALA A 37 -13.25 -0.05 -13.57
CA ALA A 37 -13.01 -0.20 -12.14
C ALA A 37 -11.90 0.72 -11.60
N GLN A 38 -10.76 0.80 -12.28
CA GLN A 38 -9.59 1.53 -11.77
C GLN A 38 -9.83 3.04 -11.60
N PRO A 39 -10.43 3.78 -12.55
CA PRO A 39 -10.74 5.20 -12.34
C PRO A 39 -11.76 5.44 -11.23
N GLN A 40 -12.72 4.55 -11.04
CA GLN A 40 -13.74 4.69 -10.02
C GLN A 40 -13.18 4.57 -8.60
N PHE A 41 -12.17 3.73 -8.37
CA PHE A 41 -11.45 3.70 -7.10
C PHE A 41 -10.61 4.96 -6.84
N ASN A 42 -10.25 5.72 -7.88
CA ASN A 42 -9.42 6.93 -7.76
C ASN A 42 -10.22 8.22 -7.57
N ILE A 43 -11.54 8.13 -7.40
CA ILE A 43 -12.35 9.31 -7.06
C ILE A 43 -11.95 9.84 -5.69
N ASP A 44 -12.23 11.13 -5.46
CA ASP A 44 -12.02 11.74 -4.15
C ASP A 44 -12.89 11.01 -3.09
N HIS A 45 -12.22 10.37 -2.15
CA HIS A 45 -12.85 9.59 -1.09
C HIS A 45 -13.65 10.45 -0.10
N THR A 46 -13.45 11.76 -0.09
CA THR A 46 -14.20 12.71 0.75
C THR A 46 -15.47 13.23 0.06
N SER A 47 -15.69 12.87 -1.20
CA SER A 47 -16.88 13.28 -1.95
C SER A 47 -18.12 12.57 -1.43
N TRP A 48 -19.02 13.33 -0.80
CA TRP A 48 -20.30 12.83 -0.26
C TRP A 48 -21.51 13.16 -1.14
N ALA A 49 -21.31 14.00 -2.16
CA ALA A 49 -22.38 14.45 -3.09
C ALA A 49 -21.84 14.48 -4.53
N TRP A 50 -22.63 14.18 -5.47
CA TRP A 50 -22.57 14.20 -6.94
C TRP A 50 -21.18 14.25 -7.63
N PRO A 51 -20.54 13.11 -7.86
CA PRO A 51 -20.95 11.77 -7.44
C PRO A 51 -20.49 11.49 -6.01
N ALA A 52 -21.28 10.72 -5.25
CA ALA A 52 -20.84 10.20 -3.95
C ALA A 52 -19.77 9.12 -4.15
N ALA A 53 -18.72 9.14 -3.33
CA ALA A 53 -17.62 8.19 -3.43
C ALA A 53 -18.08 6.74 -3.36
N GLU A 54 -19.03 6.44 -2.46
CA GLU A 54 -19.59 5.12 -2.27
C GLU A 54 -20.25 4.58 -3.55
N SER A 55 -21.00 5.43 -4.28
CA SER A 55 -21.66 5.01 -5.51
C SER A 55 -20.67 4.69 -6.64
N GLU A 56 -19.52 5.36 -6.65
CA GLU A 56 -18.47 5.07 -7.62
C GLU A 56 -17.68 3.81 -7.24
N TYR A 57 -17.45 3.59 -5.94
CA TYR A 57 -16.85 2.33 -5.46
C TYR A 57 -17.73 1.12 -5.74
N GLU A 58 -19.07 1.26 -5.62
CA GLU A 58 -20.01 0.20 -5.98
C GLU A 58 -19.88 -0.18 -7.47
N LYS A 59 -19.81 0.81 -8.36
CA LYS A 59 -19.57 0.57 -9.81
C LYS A 59 -18.22 -0.13 -10.05
N ALA A 60 -17.18 0.25 -9.30
CA ALA A 60 -15.87 -0.38 -9.39
C ALA A 60 -15.91 -1.85 -8.96
N ILE A 61 -16.61 -2.15 -7.87
CA ILE A 61 -16.79 -3.51 -7.34
C ILE A 61 -17.58 -4.37 -8.34
N ASP A 62 -18.65 -3.84 -8.93
CA ASP A 62 -19.44 -4.52 -9.96
C ASP A 62 -18.61 -4.83 -11.21
N ALA A 63 -17.79 -3.87 -11.63
CA ALA A 63 -16.88 -4.07 -12.74
C ALA A 63 -15.81 -5.15 -12.44
N LEU A 64 -15.19 -5.13 -11.24
CA LEU A 64 -14.26 -6.18 -10.83
C LEU A 64 -14.94 -7.56 -10.73
N SER A 65 -16.17 -7.60 -10.22
CA SER A 65 -16.95 -8.85 -10.15
C SER A 65 -17.23 -9.40 -11.55
N SER A 66 -17.54 -8.52 -12.51
CA SER A 66 -17.73 -8.89 -13.91
C SER A 66 -16.42 -9.40 -14.55
N TYR A 67 -15.29 -8.76 -14.25
CA TYR A 67 -13.97 -9.24 -14.67
C TYR A 67 -13.68 -10.63 -14.12
N ARG A 68 -13.86 -10.84 -12.81
CA ARG A 68 -13.67 -12.15 -12.16
C ARG A 68 -14.57 -13.23 -12.78
N ASN A 69 -15.83 -12.92 -13.03
CA ASN A 69 -16.77 -13.86 -13.66
C ASN A 69 -16.35 -14.21 -15.09
N SER A 70 -15.84 -13.22 -15.85
CA SER A 70 -15.31 -13.44 -17.20
C SER A 70 -14.03 -14.29 -17.20
N LEU A 71 -13.20 -14.24 -16.15
CA LEU A 71 -12.06 -15.13 -15.98
C LEU A 71 -12.47 -16.59 -15.74
N ALA A 72 -13.60 -16.80 -15.07
CA ALA A 72 -14.15 -18.13 -14.79
C ALA A 72 -14.85 -18.75 -16.00
N ASP A 73 -15.29 -17.96 -16.96
CA ASP A 73 -16.01 -18.41 -18.17
C ASP A 73 -15.02 -18.77 -19.28
N GLN A 74 -14.80 -20.06 -19.49
CA GLN A 74 -13.90 -20.57 -20.53
C GLN A 74 -14.33 -20.23 -21.96
N GLY A 75 -15.57 -19.82 -22.18
CA GLY A 75 -16.11 -19.40 -23.48
C GLY A 75 -15.79 -17.95 -23.84
N GLN A 76 -15.36 -17.13 -22.89
CA GLN A 76 -15.03 -15.71 -23.11
C GLN A 76 -13.52 -15.50 -23.14
N SER A 77 -12.97 -15.28 -24.33
CA SER A 77 -11.53 -15.00 -24.52
C SER A 77 -11.10 -13.59 -24.09
N ASN A 78 -12.04 -12.75 -23.61
CA ASN A 78 -11.83 -11.32 -23.41
C ASN A 78 -11.26 -10.94 -22.03
N ALA A 79 -11.20 -11.87 -21.08
CA ALA A 79 -10.61 -11.66 -19.78
C ALA A 79 -9.44 -12.63 -19.58
N GLN A 80 -8.30 -12.12 -19.22
CA GLN A 80 -7.09 -12.90 -18.97
C GLN A 80 -6.40 -12.39 -17.70
N PHE A 81 -5.73 -13.30 -17.00
CA PHE A 81 -4.90 -12.99 -15.85
C PHE A 81 -3.55 -13.68 -16.00
N TYR A 82 -2.49 -12.90 -16.06
CA TYR A 82 -1.13 -13.38 -16.27
C TYR A 82 -0.34 -13.40 -14.96
N ALA A 83 -0.31 -14.55 -14.31
CA ALA A 83 0.46 -14.79 -13.07
C ALA A 83 1.97 -14.92 -13.36
N ARG A 84 2.59 -13.87 -13.92
CA ARG A 84 3.99 -13.80 -14.31
C ARG A 84 4.85 -13.19 -13.21
N ALA A 85 6.11 -13.60 -13.16
CA ALA A 85 7.05 -13.13 -12.13
C ALA A 85 7.39 -11.64 -12.28
N ASP A 86 7.47 -11.13 -13.53
CA ASP A 86 7.71 -9.72 -13.80
C ASP A 86 6.55 -8.84 -13.32
N ASN A 87 5.31 -9.20 -13.68
CA ASN A 87 4.12 -8.46 -13.24
C ASN A 87 4.03 -8.43 -11.71
N LEU A 88 4.26 -9.57 -11.05
CA LEU A 88 4.26 -9.62 -9.58
C LEU A 88 5.36 -8.74 -8.98
N LYS A 89 6.57 -8.78 -9.56
CA LYS A 89 7.70 -7.96 -9.11
C LYS A 89 7.40 -6.47 -9.22
N ASP A 90 6.83 -6.03 -10.35
CA ASP A 90 6.53 -4.62 -10.60
C ASP A 90 5.49 -4.11 -9.59
N TRP A 91 4.44 -4.88 -9.32
CA TRP A 91 3.48 -4.53 -8.27
C TRP A 91 4.10 -4.53 -6.86
N LEU A 92 4.93 -5.54 -6.52
CA LEU A 92 5.61 -5.59 -5.23
C LEU A 92 6.58 -4.42 -5.02
N ASN A 93 7.23 -3.91 -6.06
CA ASN A 93 8.06 -2.71 -5.96
C ASN A 93 7.24 -1.46 -5.57
N GLU A 94 6.00 -1.33 -6.03
CA GLU A 94 5.12 -0.23 -5.60
C GLU A 94 4.65 -0.44 -4.16
N VAL A 95 4.35 -1.68 -3.77
CA VAL A 95 4.04 -2.04 -2.37
C VAL A 95 5.21 -1.69 -1.44
N GLU A 96 6.45 -2.03 -1.81
CA GLU A 96 7.66 -1.71 -1.06
C GLU A 96 7.78 -0.19 -0.80
N LYS A 97 7.63 0.64 -1.83
CA LYS A 97 7.64 2.09 -1.68
C LYS A 97 6.56 2.59 -0.72
N ARG A 98 5.36 2.03 -0.82
CA ARG A 98 4.23 2.38 0.05
C ARG A 98 4.51 2.02 1.50
N LEU A 99 4.97 0.79 1.76
CA LEU A 99 5.33 0.34 3.11
C LEU A 99 6.49 1.16 3.69
N GLY A 100 7.51 1.47 2.90
CA GLY A 100 8.60 2.35 3.30
C GLY A 100 8.13 3.74 3.73
N SER A 101 7.20 4.35 2.97
CA SER A 101 6.59 5.63 3.32
C SER A 101 5.79 5.54 4.62
N LEU A 102 4.97 4.50 4.80
CA LEU A 102 4.17 4.29 6.01
C LEU A 102 5.06 4.09 7.24
N SER A 103 6.12 3.28 7.13
CA SER A 103 7.09 3.07 8.20
C SER A 103 7.79 4.35 8.62
N GLN A 104 8.18 5.20 7.66
CA GLN A 104 8.78 6.51 7.94
C GLN A 104 7.81 7.46 8.65
N ARG A 105 6.54 7.52 8.21
CA ARG A 105 5.51 8.36 8.82
C ARG A 105 5.19 7.92 10.25
N LEU A 106 5.11 6.62 10.51
CA LEU A 106 4.93 6.05 11.84
C LEU A 106 6.13 6.38 12.75
N SER A 107 7.34 6.25 12.23
CA SER A 107 8.58 6.54 12.98
C SER A 107 8.71 8.03 13.32
N ALA A 108 8.13 8.92 12.51
CA ALA A 108 8.08 10.36 12.78
C ALA A 108 7.22 10.71 14.02
N SER A 109 6.49 9.77 14.58
CA SER A 109 5.71 9.95 15.81
C SER A 109 6.55 10.35 17.02
N VAL A 110 7.80 9.88 17.11
CA VAL A 110 8.76 10.24 18.19
C VAL A 110 9.65 11.44 17.84
N GLY A 111 9.57 11.91 16.59
CA GLY A 111 10.46 12.91 16.04
C GLY A 111 11.74 12.28 15.46
N GLN A 112 12.06 12.65 14.26
CA GLN A 112 13.28 12.25 13.56
C GLN A 112 14.05 13.48 13.13
N ASP A 113 15.32 13.51 13.46
CA ASP A 113 16.23 14.48 12.91
C ASP A 113 16.64 14.03 11.50
N ARG A 114 16.27 14.80 10.49
CA ARG A 114 16.70 14.58 9.11
C ARG A 114 17.73 15.61 8.70
N LEU A 115 18.77 15.15 8.03
CA LEU A 115 19.67 16.06 7.33
C LEU A 115 18.89 16.78 6.24
N ASN A 116 19.07 18.08 6.15
CA ASN A 116 18.52 18.85 5.05
C ASN A 116 19.31 18.52 3.77
N THR A 117 18.66 17.84 2.85
CA THR A 117 19.24 17.41 1.57
C THR A 117 18.68 18.18 0.38
N ASP A 118 17.91 19.24 0.61
CA ASP A 118 17.20 19.97 -0.46
C ASP A 118 18.12 20.49 -1.56
N LEU A 119 19.37 20.78 -1.22
CA LEU A 119 20.39 21.24 -2.16
C LEU A 119 21.50 20.21 -2.39
N ALA A 120 21.32 18.98 -1.90
CA ALA A 120 22.33 17.94 -2.06
C ALA A 120 22.40 17.48 -3.54
N GLY A 121 23.58 17.64 -4.13
CA GLY A 121 23.82 17.25 -5.52
C GLY A 121 23.53 18.35 -6.56
N ASP A 122 23.10 19.56 -6.15
CA ASP A 122 23.00 20.69 -7.04
C ASP A 122 24.34 21.45 -7.11
N PRO A 123 25.08 21.38 -8.23
CA PRO A 123 26.39 22.07 -8.37
C PRO A 123 26.27 23.59 -8.44
N THR A 124 25.03 24.11 -8.64
CA THR A 124 24.77 25.55 -8.73
C THR A 124 24.28 26.16 -7.42
N ALA A 125 24.00 25.32 -6.40
CA ALA A 125 23.57 25.78 -5.10
C ALA A 125 24.68 26.51 -4.36
N ASN A 126 24.73 27.82 -4.50
CA ASN A 126 25.57 28.66 -3.70
C ASN A 126 25.02 28.77 -2.28
N GLN A 127 25.86 28.52 -1.28
CA GLN A 127 25.52 28.59 0.15
C GLN A 127 25.25 30.01 0.63
N SER A 128 24.44 30.78 -0.06
CA SER A 128 24.10 32.16 0.33
C SER A 128 23.06 32.23 1.45
N THR A 129 22.34 31.14 1.71
CA THR A 129 21.36 31.05 2.78
C THR A 129 21.74 29.92 3.72
N VAL A 130 21.92 30.23 4.99
CA VAL A 130 22.19 29.22 6.03
C VAL A 130 20.88 28.48 6.28
N ALA A 131 20.65 27.38 5.54
CA ALA A 131 19.59 26.45 5.85
C ALA A 131 19.95 25.62 7.09
N PRO A 132 19.04 25.35 8.01
CA PRO A 132 19.32 24.49 9.16
C PRO A 132 19.80 23.13 8.66
N LYS A 133 20.94 22.67 9.17
CA LYS A 133 21.54 21.38 8.80
C LYS A 133 20.66 20.18 9.18
N LEU A 134 19.82 20.35 10.19
CA LEU A 134 18.89 19.35 10.71
C LEU A 134 17.48 19.92 10.62
N SER A 135 16.59 19.15 10.03
CA SER A 135 15.15 19.38 10.04
C SER A 135 14.51 18.33 10.93
N GLN A 136 13.81 18.75 11.98
CA GLN A 136 13.07 17.84 12.84
C GLN A 136 11.71 17.58 12.23
N VAL A 137 11.47 16.34 11.79
CA VAL A 137 10.17 15.88 11.30
C VAL A 137 9.48 15.16 12.45
N LYS A 138 8.38 15.72 12.94
CA LYS A 138 7.56 15.13 13.99
C LYS A 138 6.09 15.18 13.61
N THR A 139 5.41 14.04 13.71
CA THR A 139 3.96 13.98 13.51
C THR A 139 3.25 14.74 14.63
N SER A 140 2.29 15.60 14.24
CA SER A 140 1.44 16.29 15.20
C SER A 140 0.68 15.27 16.05
N TRP A 141 0.54 15.55 17.35
CA TRP A 141 -0.16 14.66 18.27
C TRP A 141 -1.59 14.31 17.83
N TRP A 142 -2.29 15.25 17.23
CA TRP A 142 -3.64 15.08 16.68
C TRP A 142 -3.73 14.17 15.45
N GLN A 143 -2.60 13.91 14.79
CA GLN A 143 -2.52 13.10 13.56
C GLN A 143 -1.91 11.71 13.79
N ILE A 144 -1.50 11.42 15.00
CA ILE A 144 -0.84 10.13 15.32
C ILE A 144 -1.79 8.97 15.11
N ASP A 145 -3.03 9.08 15.59
CA ASP A 145 -4.05 8.06 15.43
C ASP A 145 -4.38 7.85 13.94
N ASP A 146 -4.47 8.93 13.16
CA ASP A 146 -4.76 8.85 11.73
C ASP A 146 -3.65 8.11 10.97
N VAL A 147 -2.39 8.44 11.23
CA VAL A 147 -1.24 7.76 10.60
C VAL A 147 -1.18 6.29 11.01
N PHE A 148 -1.45 5.99 12.28
CA PHE A 148 -1.46 4.62 12.77
C PHE A 148 -2.57 3.78 12.12
N TYR A 149 -3.80 4.27 12.10
CA TYR A 149 -4.92 3.54 11.53
C TYR A 149 -4.88 3.48 10.00
N GLU A 150 -4.34 4.48 9.32
CA GLU A 150 -4.05 4.43 7.89
C GLU A 150 -3.06 3.29 7.59
N ALA A 151 -1.95 3.23 8.31
CA ALA A 151 -0.96 2.16 8.15
C ALA A 151 -1.54 0.77 8.46
N ARG A 152 -2.39 0.67 9.48
CA ARG A 152 -3.09 -0.56 9.83
C ARG A 152 -4.06 -1.00 8.74
N GLY A 153 -4.82 -0.08 8.15
CA GLY A 153 -5.73 -0.36 7.04
C GLY A 153 -5.00 -0.80 5.78
N ALA A 154 -3.90 -0.13 5.44
CA ALA A 154 -3.04 -0.52 4.32
C ALA A 154 -2.45 -1.93 4.52
N SER A 155 -1.92 -2.21 5.71
CA SER A 155 -1.38 -3.53 6.07
C SER A 155 -2.44 -4.62 6.04
N TRP A 156 -3.67 -4.31 6.46
CA TRP A 156 -4.81 -5.23 6.41
C TRP A 156 -5.16 -5.61 4.96
N ALA A 157 -5.31 -4.63 4.09
CA ALA A 157 -5.61 -4.89 2.68
C ALA A 157 -4.49 -5.69 2.00
N LEU A 158 -3.23 -5.28 2.22
CA LEU A 158 -2.07 -5.98 1.67
C LEU A 158 -1.98 -7.42 2.14
N LEU A 159 -2.26 -7.70 3.42
CA LEU A 159 -2.31 -9.04 3.98
C LEU A 159 -3.25 -9.95 3.18
N HIS A 160 -4.45 -9.47 2.86
CA HIS A 160 -5.42 -10.22 2.07
C HIS A 160 -4.96 -10.41 0.62
N PHE A 161 -4.33 -9.40 0.03
CA PHE A 161 -3.79 -9.50 -1.32
C PHE A 161 -2.63 -10.49 -1.40
N LEU A 162 -1.72 -10.51 -0.43
CA LEU A 162 -0.60 -11.45 -0.41
C LEU A 162 -1.06 -12.89 -0.14
N LYS A 163 -2.11 -13.10 0.64
CA LYS A 163 -2.75 -14.42 0.78
C LYS A 163 -3.35 -14.91 -0.55
N ALA A 164 -3.93 -14.03 -1.36
CA ALA A 164 -4.37 -14.38 -2.70
C ALA A 164 -3.18 -14.67 -3.64
N VAL A 165 -2.11 -13.87 -3.57
CA VAL A 165 -0.87 -14.08 -4.33
C VAL A 165 -0.24 -15.44 -4.00
N GLU A 166 -0.27 -15.88 -2.74
CA GLU A 166 0.24 -17.20 -2.34
C GLU A 166 -0.43 -18.33 -3.13
N ILE A 167 -1.71 -18.18 -3.48
CA ILE A 167 -2.51 -19.15 -4.23
C ILE A 167 -2.31 -18.95 -5.74
N ASP A 168 -2.59 -17.75 -6.24
CA ASP A 168 -2.65 -17.45 -7.67
C ASP A 168 -1.26 -17.52 -8.34
N PHE A 169 -0.20 -17.21 -7.60
CA PHE A 169 1.18 -17.24 -8.07
C PHE A 169 1.99 -18.44 -7.55
N ALA A 170 1.35 -19.48 -7.00
CA ALA A 170 2.02 -20.62 -6.35
C ALA A 170 3.12 -21.22 -7.24
N GLY A 171 2.85 -21.44 -8.53
CA GLY A 171 3.83 -21.98 -9.48
C GLY A 171 5.01 -21.04 -9.75
N THR A 172 4.77 -19.73 -9.79
CA THR A 172 5.80 -18.69 -9.97
C THR A 172 6.67 -18.58 -8.72
N LEU A 173 6.06 -18.55 -7.55
CA LEU A 173 6.74 -18.48 -6.25
C LEU A 173 7.61 -19.71 -6.01
N GLN A 174 7.13 -20.90 -6.37
CA GLN A 174 7.89 -22.14 -6.29
C GLN A 174 9.15 -22.09 -7.18
N LYS A 175 8.98 -21.70 -8.45
CA LYS A 175 10.12 -21.60 -9.41
C LYS A 175 11.16 -20.57 -8.96
N LYS A 176 10.77 -19.54 -8.22
CA LYS A 176 11.65 -18.48 -7.73
C LYS A 176 12.15 -18.75 -6.28
N ASN A 177 11.73 -19.83 -5.66
CA ASN A 177 12.03 -20.15 -4.25
C ASN A 177 11.62 -19.04 -3.27
N ALA A 178 10.50 -18.36 -3.56
CA ALA A 178 10.04 -17.17 -2.82
C ALA A 178 8.89 -17.47 -1.83
N GLN A 179 8.40 -18.71 -1.76
CA GLN A 179 7.25 -19.08 -0.92
C GLN A 179 7.47 -18.80 0.56
N ILE A 180 8.68 -19.12 1.09
CA ILE A 180 9.01 -18.93 2.52
C ILE A 180 9.09 -17.44 2.84
N SER A 181 9.70 -16.64 1.96
CA SER A 181 9.79 -15.19 2.12
C SER A 181 8.41 -14.55 2.12
N LEU A 182 7.51 -14.93 1.20
CA LEU A 182 6.14 -14.43 1.18
C LEU A 182 5.39 -14.78 2.47
N LYS A 183 5.53 -16.01 2.99
CA LYS A 183 4.91 -16.41 4.26
C LYS A 183 5.44 -15.61 5.44
N GLN A 184 6.73 -15.25 5.44
CA GLN A 184 7.28 -14.39 6.47
C GLN A 184 6.69 -12.99 6.42
N ILE A 185 6.58 -12.39 5.23
CA ILE A 185 5.93 -11.08 5.04
C ILE A 185 4.48 -11.11 5.54
N ILE A 186 3.72 -12.15 5.19
CA ILE A 186 2.35 -12.34 5.66
C ILE A 186 2.28 -12.35 7.19
N ARG A 187 3.19 -13.05 7.88
CA ARG A 187 3.25 -13.09 9.36
C ARG A 187 3.55 -11.73 9.98
N GLU A 188 4.48 -10.96 9.40
CA GLU A 188 4.77 -9.61 9.86
C GLU A 188 3.55 -8.69 9.72
N LEU A 189 2.82 -8.81 8.61
CA LEU A 189 1.59 -8.07 8.41
C LEU A 189 0.45 -8.54 9.33
N GLU A 190 0.34 -9.83 9.64
CA GLU A 190 -0.60 -10.33 10.64
C GLU A 190 -0.36 -9.69 12.02
N SER A 191 0.90 -9.54 12.42
CA SER A 191 1.26 -8.86 13.68
C SER A 191 0.82 -7.40 13.74
N THR A 192 0.69 -6.71 12.58
CA THR A 192 0.14 -5.35 12.54
C THR A 192 -1.34 -5.30 12.89
N GLN A 193 -2.05 -6.43 12.84
CA GLN A 193 -3.50 -6.53 13.07
C GLN A 193 -3.85 -6.94 14.51
N GLU A 194 -2.87 -7.13 15.37
CA GLU A 194 -3.13 -7.45 16.78
C GLU A 194 -3.94 -6.35 17.47
N THR A 195 -4.75 -6.75 18.45
CA THR A 195 -5.64 -5.83 19.17
C THR A 195 -4.86 -4.84 20.00
N VAL A 196 -5.13 -3.55 19.80
CA VAL A 196 -4.61 -2.49 20.66
C VAL A 196 -5.60 -2.26 21.82
N TRP A 197 -5.19 -2.61 23.02
CA TRP A 197 -6.00 -2.49 24.23
C TRP A 197 -5.90 -1.08 24.86
N SER A 198 -5.89 -0.05 24.04
CA SER A 198 -5.83 1.34 24.48
C SER A 198 -6.87 2.17 23.75
N PRO A 199 -7.58 3.09 24.43
CA PRO A 199 -8.54 3.98 23.80
C PRO A 199 -7.90 5.00 22.86
N MET A 200 -6.59 5.19 22.95
CA MET A 200 -5.80 6.07 22.08
C MET A 200 -4.46 5.42 21.73
N ILE A 201 -3.86 5.85 20.63
CA ILE A 201 -2.54 5.39 20.25
C ILE A 201 -1.48 6.08 21.11
N LEU A 202 -0.86 5.29 22.00
CA LEU A 202 0.17 5.79 22.90
C LEU A 202 1.49 5.93 22.16
N ASN A 203 2.12 7.09 22.30
CA ASN A 203 3.41 7.43 21.74
C ASN A 203 4.32 7.98 22.83
N GLY A 204 5.01 7.08 23.50
CA GLY A 204 6.13 7.42 24.36
C GLY A 204 7.36 7.82 23.54
N SER A 205 8.44 8.22 24.22
CA SER A 205 9.76 8.33 23.59
C SER A 205 10.27 6.94 23.20
N GLY A 206 11.10 6.84 22.15
CA GLY A 206 11.57 5.55 21.63
C GLY A 206 12.21 4.62 22.66
N PHE A 207 12.77 5.17 23.75
CA PHE A 207 13.36 4.45 24.87
C PHE A 207 12.69 4.75 26.22
N GLY A 208 11.48 5.32 26.21
CA GLY A 208 10.73 5.67 27.40
C GLY A 208 9.98 4.46 28.01
N MET A 209 9.46 4.66 29.21
CA MET A 209 8.66 3.64 29.93
C MET A 209 7.24 3.49 29.36
N LEU A 210 6.76 4.43 28.58
CA LEU A 210 5.43 4.39 27.97
C LEU A 210 5.47 3.59 26.67
N ALA A 211 4.41 2.83 26.42
CA ALA A 211 4.23 2.13 25.15
C ALA A 211 4.28 3.10 23.97
N ASN A 212 4.82 2.63 22.85
CA ASN A 212 4.82 3.36 21.59
C ASN A 212 4.26 2.48 20.49
N HIS A 213 2.95 2.56 20.27
CA HIS A 213 2.24 1.74 19.29
C HIS A 213 2.69 2.04 17.85
N SER A 214 2.98 3.30 17.54
CA SER A 214 3.43 3.70 16.19
C SER A 214 4.80 3.12 15.84
N LEU A 215 5.75 3.09 16.78
CA LEU A 215 7.05 2.45 16.53
C LEU A 215 6.96 0.93 16.40
N VAL A 216 6.10 0.29 17.19
CA VAL A 216 5.85 -1.15 17.06
C VAL A 216 5.27 -1.47 15.69
N MET A 217 4.26 -0.72 15.25
CA MET A 217 3.68 -0.83 13.92
C MET A 217 4.74 -0.59 12.82
N ALA A 218 5.54 0.48 12.96
CA ALA A 218 6.62 0.80 12.03
C ALA A 218 7.64 -0.36 11.90
N ASN A 219 7.96 -1.02 13.01
CA ASN A 219 8.88 -2.15 13.01
C ASN A 219 8.32 -3.33 12.21
N TYR A 220 7.07 -3.73 12.44
CA TYR A 220 6.44 -4.82 11.67
C TYR A 220 6.36 -4.49 10.18
N ILE A 221 5.95 -3.26 9.83
CA ILE A 221 5.88 -2.81 8.43
C ILE A 221 7.28 -2.79 7.79
N SER A 222 8.30 -2.32 8.52
CA SER A 222 9.67 -2.30 8.01
C SER A 222 10.26 -3.70 7.82
N ARG A 223 9.83 -4.69 8.59
CA ARG A 223 10.24 -6.09 8.44
C ARG A 223 9.50 -6.81 7.32
N ALA A 224 8.29 -6.33 6.98
CA ALA A 224 7.53 -6.81 5.84
C ALA A 224 8.00 -6.18 4.50
N ASN A 225 8.71 -5.06 4.56
CA ASN A 225 9.29 -4.32 3.43
C ASN A 225 10.63 -4.91 3.02
#